data_39829677990d443ad9a2564f74a73912
#
_entry.id   39829677990d443ad9a2564f74a73912
#
_cell.length_a   1.000
_cell.length_b   1.000
_cell.length_c   1.000
_cell.angle_alpha   90.00
_cell.angle_beta   90.00
_cell.angle_gamma   90.00
#
_symmetry.space_group_name_H-M   'P 1'
#
loop_
_entity.id
_entity.type
_entity.pdbx_description
1 polymer ?
#
loop_
_entity_poly.entity_id
_entity_poly.type
_entity_poly.pdbx_seq_one_letter_code
_entity_poly.pdbx_strand_id
1 'polypeptide(L)'
;MLAAGASTRYGGVKQHELLPAVLAALRDTSVDEVVVVAGAHPLAVDARVVQCADWERGPGASLRCGLAALGDDVGRAVIVLADGPELDPRAVDRLAAHPAPFAAASYDGSRDHPVALARSAFDDIPAEGLRARDPVLVDCSDLRPPGDVDTRL
;
A
#
# COMPACT_ATOMS: atom_id res chain seq x y z
N MET A 1 -3.13 -0.51 3.40
CA MET A 1 -2.58 -1.59 2.55
C MET A 1 -3.59 -1.97 1.48
N LEU A 2 -3.16 -2.05 0.22
CA LEU A 2 -4.02 -2.41 -0.91
C LEU A 2 -3.95 -3.92 -1.19
N ALA A 3 -5.10 -4.60 -1.11
CA ALA A 3 -5.26 -6.02 -1.29
C ALA A 3 -6.48 -6.37 -2.18
N ALA A 4 -6.89 -5.46 -3.06
CA ALA A 4 -8.14 -5.55 -3.80
C ALA A 4 -8.06 -6.37 -5.11
N GLY A 5 -6.88 -6.75 -5.57
CA GLY A 5 -6.67 -7.45 -6.84
C GLY A 5 -7.28 -8.85 -6.90
N ALA A 6 -7.64 -9.29 -8.12
CA ALA A 6 -8.28 -10.58 -8.36
C ALA A 6 -7.32 -11.79 -8.34
N SER A 7 -6.00 -11.57 -8.32
CA SER A 7 -4.97 -12.63 -8.30
C SER A 7 -5.08 -13.65 -9.46
N THR A 8 -5.56 -13.23 -10.62
CA THR A 8 -5.90 -14.12 -11.74
C THR A 8 -4.72 -14.93 -12.26
N ARG A 9 -3.48 -14.43 -12.12
CA ARG A 9 -2.25 -15.11 -12.57
C ARG A 9 -1.61 -16.00 -11.51
N TYR A 10 -2.04 -15.90 -10.25
CA TYR A 10 -1.40 -16.58 -9.12
C TYR A 10 -1.88 -18.03 -8.91
N GLY A 11 -3.03 -18.41 -9.49
CA GLY A 11 -3.62 -19.73 -9.31
C GLY A 11 -4.28 -19.98 -7.95
N GLY A 12 -4.57 -18.92 -7.21
CA GLY A 12 -5.22 -18.94 -5.90
C GLY A 12 -5.43 -17.51 -5.38
N VAL A 13 -5.92 -17.36 -4.15
CA VAL A 13 -6.08 -16.05 -3.53
C VAL A 13 -4.73 -15.60 -2.94
N LYS A 14 -3.93 -14.93 -3.76
CA LYS A 14 -2.58 -14.41 -3.45
C LYS A 14 -2.55 -13.67 -2.10
N GLN A 15 -3.56 -12.86 -1.84
CA GLN A 15 -3.67 -12.07 -0.63
C GLN A 15 -3.71 -12.94 0.63
N HIS A 16 -4.38 -14.09 0.62
CA HIS A 16 -4.44 -14.97 1.80
C HIS A 16 -3.07 -15.53 2.18
N GLU A 17 -2.18 -15.71 1.23
CA GLU A 17 -0.84 -16.29 1.48
C GLU A 17 0.19 -15.22 1.85
N LEU A 18 0.16 -14.04 1.21
CA LEU A 18 1.19 -13.02 1.35
C LEU A 18 0.87 -11.96 2.41
N LEU A 19 -0.42 -11.68 2.61
CA LEU A 19 -0.91 -10.66 3.54
C LEU A 19 -0.38 -10.80 4.97
N PRO A 20 -0.27 -12.02 5.56
CA PRO A 20 0.24 -12.16 6.92
C PRO A 20 1.67 -11.65 7.11
N ALA A 21 2.54 -11.82 6.12
CA ALA A 21 3.92 -11.34 6.18
C ALA A 21 3.96 -9.80 6.14
N VAL A 22 3.17 -9.17 5.28
CA VAL A 22 3.07 -7.71 5.20
C VAL A 22 2.48 -7.12 6.47
N LEU A 23 1.43 -7.73 7.04
CA LEU A 23 0.85 -7.32 8.32
C LEU A 23 1.85 -7.45 9.47
N ALA A 24 2.65 -8.51 9.49
CA ALA A 24 3.70 -8.68 10.50
C ALA A 24 4.73 -7.55 10.43
N ALA A 25 5.19 -7.19 9.22
CA ALA A 25 6.10 -6.05 9.01
C ALA A 25 5.48 -4.73 9.48
N LEU A 26 4.20 -4.50 9.21
CA LEU A 26 3.50 -3.27 9.62
C LEU A 26 3.34 -3.14 11.14
N ARG A 27 3.29 -4.24 11.89
CA ARG A 27 3.28 -4.21 13.37
C ARG A 27 4.58 -3.68 13.96
N ASP A 28 5.69 -3.77 13.24
CA ASP A 28 7.00 -3.27 13.64
C ASP A 28 7.25 -1.82 13.21
N THR A 29 6.22 -1.13 12.71
CA THR A 29 6.29 0.28 12.32
C THR A 29 5.70 1.21 13.37
N SER A 30 5.97 2.51 13.24
CA SER A 30 5.41 3.56 14.09
C SER A 30 4.03 4.06 13.65
N VAL A 31 3.37 3.41 12.68
CA VAL A 31 2.05 3.82 12.21
C VAL A 31 0.97 3.55 13.27
N ASP A 32 0.00 4.47 13.38
CA ASP A 32 -1.05 4.40 14.42
C ASP A 32 -2.14 3.38 14.07
N GLU A 33 -2.43 3.19 12.79
CA GLU A 33 -3.53 2.37 12.30
C GLU A 33 -3.16 1.67 10.99
N VAL A 34 -3.62 0.45 10.80
CA VAL A 34 -3.53 -0.29 9.54
C VAL A 34 -4.93 -0.57 9.01
N VAL A 35 -5.20 -0.10 7.79
CA VAL A 35 -6.42 -0.39 7.04
C VAL A 35 -6.09 -1.25 5.84
N VAL A 36 -6.78 -2.37 5.70
CA VAL A 36 -6.66 -3.30 4.57
C VAL A 36 -7.82 -3.07 3.62
N VAL A 37 -7.52 -2.74 2.37
CA VAL A 37 -8.55 -2.56 1.33
C VAL A 37 -8.72 -3.86 0.57
N ALA A 38 -9.86 -4.51 0.77
CA ALA A 38 -10.28 -5.71 0.05
C ALA A 38 -11.14 -5.36 -1.18
N GLY A 39 -11.15 -6.19 -2.19
CA GLY A 39 -11.93 -5.99 -3.41
C GLY A 39 -12.49 -7.29 -3.95
N ALA A 40 -11.78 -7.97 -4.85
CA ALA A 40 -12.24 -9.20 -5.49
C ALA A 40 -12.55 -10.35 -4.52
N HIS A 41 -11.83 -10.42 -3.41
CA HIS A 41 -11.95 -11.48 -2.42
C HIS A 41 -12.20 -10.92 -1.03
N PRO A 42 -13.08 -11.53 -0.22
CA PRO A 42 -13.20 -11.21 1.19
C PRO A 42 -11.92 -11.60 1.93
N LEU A 43 -11.51 -10.80 2.90
CA LEU A 43 -10.30 -11.03 3.69
C LEU A 43 -10.68 -11.13 5.17
N ALA A 44 -10.20 -12.19 5.83
CA ALA A 44 -10.31 -12.39 7.27
C ALA A 44 -8.92 -12.26 7.89
N VAL A 45 -8.62 -11.08 8.44
CA VAL A 45 -7.31 -10.74 9.03
C VAL A 45 -7.51 -9.96 10.31
N ASP A 46 -6.50 -9.99 11.18
CA ASP A 46 -6.49 -9.20 12.42
C ASP A 46 -6.05 -7.76 12.11
N ALA A 47 -6.90 -7.05 11.35
CA ALA A 47 -6.76 -5.65 11.02
C ALA A 47 -8.12 -5.10 10.54
N ARG A 48 -8.27 -3.79 10.51
CA ARG A 48 -9.45 -3.16 9.95
C ARG A 48 -9.53 -3.40 8.45
N VAL A 49 -10.57 -4.07 7.99
CA VAL A 49 -10.80 -4.35 6.56
C VAL A 49 -11.88 -3.44 6.02
N VAL A 50 -11.62 -2.83 4.87
CA VAL A 50 -12.58 -2.04 4.09
C VAL A 50 -12.83 -2.74 2.77
N GLN A 51 -14.09 -3.12 2.51
CA GLN A 51 -14.48 -3.73 1.25
C GLN A 51 -14.74 -2.63 0.21
N CYS A 52 -13.97 -2.62 -0.88
CA CYS A 52 -14.16 -1.69 -1.98
C CYS A 52 -15.01 -2.32 -3.08
N ALA A 53 -16.27 -1.87 -3.22
CA ALA A 53 -17.17 -2.38 -4.25
C ALA A 53 -16.72 -2.04 -5.67
N ASP A 54 -16.03 -0.90 -5.82
CA ASP A 54 -15.58 -0.36 -7.11
C ASP A 54 -14.15 -0.81 -7.50
N TRP A 55 -13.62 -1.86 -6.89
CA TRP A 55 -12.23 -2.30 -7.11
C TRP A 55 -11.90 -2.57 -8.59
N GLU A 56 -12.87 -3.03 -9.39
CA GLU A 56 -12.71 -3.29 -10.83
C GLU A 56 -12.43 -2.03 -11.65
N ARG A 57 -12.75 -0.85 -11.11
CA ARG A 57 -12.48 0.43 -11.76
C ARG A 57 -11.00 0.84 -11.75
N GLY A 58 -10.15 0.00 -11.15
CA GLY A 58 -8.72 0.16 -11.16
C GLY A 58 -8.11 0.54 -9.81
N PRO A 59 -6.77 0.66 -9.75
CA PRO A 59 -6.04 0.91 -8.50
C PRO A 59 -6.40 2.23 -7.83
N GLY A 60 -6.76 3.25 -8.59
CA GLY A 60 -7.21 4.54 -8.05
C GLY A 60 -8.50 4.41 -7.24
N ALA A 61 -9.44 3.56 -7.67
CA ALA A 61 -10.68 3.31 -6.93
C ALA A 61 -10.41 2.65 -5.58
N SER A 62 -9.59 1.60 -5.56
CA SER A 62 -9.20 0.90 -4.32
C SER A 62 -8.48 1.85 -3.35
N LEU A 63 -7.59 2.69 -3.85
CA LEU A 63 -6.89 3.67 -3.03
C LEU A 63 -7.86 4.70 -2.44
N ARG A 64 -8.79 5.25 -3.23
CA ARG A 64 -9.82 6.16 -2.73
C ARG A 64 -10.69 5.54 -1.65
N CYS A 65 -11.07 4.25 -1.80
CA CYS A 65 -11.80 3.50 -0.76
C CYS A 65 -11.01 3.50 0.56
N GLY A 66 -9.73 3.20 0.51
CA GLY A 66 -8.87 3.15 1.69
C GLY A 66 -8.71 4.53 2.34
N LEU A 67 -8.44 5.56 1.56
CA LEU A 67 -8.27 6.93 2.06
C LEU A 67 -9.56 7.48 2.67
N ALA A 68 -10.71 7.21 2.07
CA ALA A 68 -12.02 7.62 2.59
C ALA A 68 -12.39 6.97 3.93
N ALA A 69 -11.81 5.81 4.23
CA ALA A 69 -12.02 5.11 5.50
C ALA A 69 -11.19 5.68 6.66
N LEU A 70 -10.19 6.52 6.38
CA LEU A 70 -9.35 7.14 7.40
C LEU A 70 -10.10 8.29 8.08
N GLY A 71 -9.89 8.44 9.40
CA GLY A 71 -10.46 9.53 10.17
C GLY A 71 -9.94 10.91 9.73
N ASP A 72 -10.67 11.97 10.09
CA ASP A 72 -10.31 13.35 9.73
C ASP A 72 -9.03 13.84 10.43
N ASP A 73 -8.64 13.19 11.52
CA ASP A 73 -7.42 13.42 12.28
C ASP A 73 -6.16 12.81 11.65
N VAL A 74 -6.33 11.92 10.65
CA VAL A 74 -5.20 11.31 9.93
C VAL A 74 -4.58 12.32 8.98
N GLY A 75 -3.37 12.74 9.27
CA GLY A 75 -2.64 13.74 8.46
C GLY A 75 -1.84 13.14 7.29
N ARG A 76 -1.58 11.84 7.34
CA ARG A 76 -0.74 11.16 6.35
C ARG A 76 -1.09 9.69 6.23
N ALA A 77 -1.06 9.17 5.01
CA ALA A 77 -1.21 7.74 4.73
C ALA A 77 0.04 7.18 4.06
N VAL A 78 0.48 6.00 4.47
CA VAL A 78 1.51 5.22 3.78
C VAL A 78 0.85 4.05 3.10
N ILE A 79 1.02 3.96 1.80
CA ILE A 79 0.42 2.94 0.94
C ILE A 79 1.43 1.82 0.73
N VAL A 80 1.05 0.61 1.08
CA VAL A 80 1.79 -0.63 0.81
C VAL A 80 0.91 -1.61 0.05
N LEU A 81 1.55 -2.54 -0.65
CA LEU A 81 0.86 -3.58 -1.40
C LEU A 81 0.88 -4.90 -0.63
N ALA A 82 -0.22 -5.66 -0.71
CA ALA A 82 -0.34 -6.96 -0.04
C ALA A 82 0.53 -8.06 -0.68
N ASP A 83 1.06 -7.83 -1.87
CA ASP A 83 1.92 -8.75 -2.61
C ASP A 83 3.43 -8.47 -2.50
N GLY A 84 3.79 -7.54 -1.62
CA GLY A 84 5.18 -7.25 -1.28
C GLY A 84 5.59 -7.86 0.07
N PRO A 85 5.78 -9.20 0.18
CA PRO A 85 6.00 -9.88 1.46
C PRO A 85 7.36 -9.57 2.11
N GLU A 86 8.29 -8.99 1.37
CA GLU A 86 9.62 -8.58 1.86
C GLU A 86 9.66 -7.13 2.34
N LEU A 87 8.51 -6.50 2.55
CA LEU A 87 8.41 -5.12 3.04
C LEU A 87 9.27 -4.90 4.29
N ASP A 88 10.23 -3.97 4.20
CA ASP A 88 11.03 -3.55 5.36
C ASP A 88 10.26 -2.46 6.15
N PRO A 89 9.98 -2.68 7.46
CA PRO A 89 9.25 -1.70 8.27
C PRO A 89 9.93 -0.33 8.32
N ARG A 90 11.26 -0.27 8.23
CA ARG A 90 12.02 1.00 8.21
C ARG A 90 11.71 1.86 6.99
N ALA A 91 11.39 1.25 5.84
CA ALA A 91 10.95 1.99 4.67
C ALA A 91 9.61 2.68 4.92
N VAL A 92 8.67 2.00 5.58
CA VAL A 92 7.38 2.58 5.97
C VAL A 92 7.57 3.77 6.89
N ASP A 93 8.38 3.63 7.94
CA ASP A 93 8.65 4.72 8.90
C ASP A 93 9.35 5.91 8.24
N ARG A 94 10.29 5.64 7.32
CA ARG A 94 11.01 6.67 6.55
C ARG A 94 10.03 7.49 5.69
N LEU A 95 9.11 6.84 5.00
CA LEU A 95 8.08 7.49 4.20
C LEU A 95 7.03 8.21 5.07
N ALA A 96 6.64 7.63 6.22
CA ALA A 96 5.71 8.25 7.16
C ALA A 96 6.26 9.58 7.72
N ALA A 97 7.55 9.65 7.98
CA ALA A 97 8.23 10.85 8.51
C ALA A 97 8.57 11.89 7.44
N HIS A 98 8.51 11.55 6.15
CA HIS A 98 8.93 12.46 5.08
C HIS A 98 7.91 13.59 4.86
N PRO A 99 8.33 14.88 4.77
CA PRO A 99 7.41 16.02 4.75
C PRO A 99 6.68 16.26 3.42
N ALA A 100 7.18 15.71 2.30
CA ALA A 100 6.58 15.95 1.00
C ALA A 100 5.12 15.48 0.93
N PRO A 101 4.23 16.24 0.27
CA PRO A 101 2.82 15.84 0.10
C PRO A 101 2.64 14.50 -0.64
N PHE A 102 3.56 14.19 -1.54
CA PHE A 102 3.62 12.92 -2.25
C PHE A 102 5.06 12.44 -2.34
N ALA A 103 5.36 11.30 -1.75
CA ALA A 103 6.68 10.68 -1.73
C ALA A 103 6.59 9.19 -2.03
N ALA A 104 7.63 8.62 -2.63
CA ALA A 104 7.73 7.18 -2.88
C ALA A 104 9.13 6.69 -2.53
N ALA A 105 9.23 5.46 -2.05
CA ALA A 105 10.52 4.81 -1.86
C ALA A 105 11.23 4.62 -3.20
N SER A 106 12.54 4.71 -3.16
CA SER A 106 13.41 4.44 -4.29
C SER A 106 14.51 3.47 -3.86
N TYR A 107 14.68 2.40 -4.61
CA TYR A 107 15.73 1.40 -4.41
C TYR A 107 16.64 1.41 -5.65
N ASP A 108 17.88 1.77 -5.45
CA ASP A 108 18.87 1.93 -6.53
C ASP A 108 18.37 2.84 -7.68
N GLY A 109 17.67 3.91 -7.32
CA GLY A 109 17.10 4.87 -8.26
C GLY A 109 15.75 4.46 -8.89
N SER A 110 15.27 3.25 -8.61
CA SER A 110 13.97 2.76 -9.11
C SER A 110 12.87 3.00 -8.09
N ARG A 111 11.80 3.71 -8.51
CA ARG A 111 10.61 3.94 -7.69
C ARG A 111 9.88 2.66 -7.36
N ASP A 112 9.48 2.51 -6.10
CA ASP A 112 8.69 1.39 -5.62
C ASP A 112 7.84 1.80 -4.39
N HIS A 113 7.15 0.84 -3.77
CA HIS A 113 6.46 1.00 -2.50
C HIS A 113 7.45 0.87 -1.32
N PRO A 114 7.14 1.45 -0.16
CA PRO A 114 5.91 2.20 0.15
C PRO A 114 5.85 3.58 -0.51
N VAL A 115 4.63 4.11 -0.58
CA VAL A 115 4.33 5.46 -1.07
C VAL A 115 3.59 6.21 0.03
N ALA A 116 3.92 7.49 0.23
CA ALA A 116 3.27 8.33 1.24
C ALA A 116 2.52 9.50 0.63
N LEU A 117 1.32 9.75 1.15
CA LEU A 117 0.47 10.88 0.81
C LEU A 117 0.16 11.71 2.05
N ALA A 118 0.37 13.02 1.99
CA ALA A 118 -0.22 13.94 2.96
C ALA A 118 -1.74 14.06 2.72
N ARG A 119 -2.50 14.42 3.75
CA ARG A 119 -3.96 14.59 3.67
C ARG A 119 -4.39 15.53 2.52
N SER A 120 -3.63 16.58 2.28
CA SER A 120 -3.89 17.53 1.19
C SER A 120 -3.88 16.89 -0.22
N ALA A 121 -3.33 15.69 -0.35
CA ALA A 121 -3.26 14.96 -1.60
C ALA A 121 -4.29 13.80 -1.72
N PHE A 122 -5.16 13.59 -0.72
CA PHE A 122 -6.10 12.47 -0.70
C PHE A 122 -7.19 12.57 -1.76
N ASP A 123 -7.60 13.79 -2.12
CA ASP A 123 -8.71 14.02 -3.05
C ASP A 123 -8.27 13.96 -4.54
N ASP A 124 -6.97 14.01 -4.79
CA ASP A 124 -6.42 14.05 -6.16
C ASP A 124 -5.78 12.71 -6.54
N ILE A 125 -6.61 11.66 -6.63
CA ILE A 125 -6.18 10.31 -6.99
C ILE A 125 -6.65 9.96 -8.40
N PRO A 126 -5.74 9.83 -9.38
CA PRO A 126 -6.08 9.42 -10.74
C PRO A 126 -6.72 8.02 -10.79
N ALA A 127 -7.48 7.73 -11.84
CA ALA A 127 -8.09 6.40 -12.04
C ALA A 127 -7.03 5.29 -12.12
N GLU A 128 -5.91 5.59 -12.76
CA GLU A 128 -4.75 4.69 -12.90
C GLU A 128 -3.94 4.53 -11.59
N GLY A 129 -4.34 5.23 -10.54
CA GLY A 129 -3.62 5.28 -9.27
C GLY A 129 -2.41 6.23 -9.31
N LEU A 130 -1.53 6.07 -8.34
CA LEU A 130 -0.42 7.00 -8.13
C LEU A 130 0.71 6.88 -9.15
N ARG A 131 0.71 5.86 -10.00
CA ARG A 131 1.72 5.71 -11.06
C ARG A 131 1.71 6.85 -12.07
N ALA A 132 0.57 7.51 -12.26
CA ALA A 132 0.40 8.64 -13.17
C ALA A 132 0.96 9.97 -12.61
N ARG A 133 1.49 9.98 -11.39
CA ARG A 133 2.01 11.17 -10.70
C ARG A 133 3.48 11.01 -10.35
N ASP A 134 4.22 12.12 -10.35
CA ASP A 134 5.62 12.15 -9.97
C ASP A 134 5.78 12.45 -8.48
N PRO A 135 6.32 11.50 -7.68
CA PRO A 135 6.62 11.71 -6.27
C PRO A 135 7.99 12.34 -6.06
N VAL A 136 8.20 12.87 -4.87
CA VAL A 136 9.56 13.00 -4.33
C VAL A 136 10.08 11.60 -4.03
N LEU A 137 11.23 11.23 -4.58
CA LEU A 137 11.86 9.94 -4.32
C LEU A 137 12.64 10.01 -3.01
N VAL A 138 12.39 9.03 -2.15
CA VAL A 138 13.05 8.84 -0.86
C VAL A 138 13.97 7.63 -0.96
N ASP A 139 15.26 7.85 -0.83
CA ASP A 139 16.24 6.77 -0.96
C ASP A 139 16.08 5.73 0.15
N CYS A 140 15.85 4.50 -0.26
CA CYS A 140 15.73 3.29 0.55
C CYS A 140 16.69 2.19 0.06
N SER A 141 17.74 2.54 -0.67
CA SER A 141 18.70 1.58 -1.27
C SER A 141 19.48 0.78 -0.24
N ASP A 142 19.54 1.26 1.02
CA ASP A 142 20.10 0.53 2.17
C ASP A 142 19.16 -0.53 2.74
N LEU A 143 17.92 -0.61 2.24
CA LEU A 143 16.88 -1.53 2.69
C LEU A 143 16.53 -2.51 1.57
N ARG A 144 15.84 -3.59 1.97
CA ARG A 144 15.30 -4.54 0.99
C ARG A 144 14.04 -3.97 0.34
N PRO A 145 13.91 -4.03 -0.99
CA PRO A 145 12.66 -3.70 -1.66
C PRO A 145 11.56 -4.72 -1.29
N PRO A 146 10.27 -4.32 -1.32
CA PRO A 146 9.16 -5.16 -0.85
C PRO A 146 8.97 -6.45 -1.65
N GLY A 147 9.53 -6.54 -2.84
CA GLY A 147 9.27 -7.62 -3.77
C GLY A 147 7.88 -7.53 -4.40
N ASP A 148 7.66 -8.32 -5.42
CA ASP A 148 6.36 -8.54 -6.06
C ASP A 148 6.25 -10.01 -6.45
N VAL A 149 5.25 -10.70 -5.91
CA VAL A 149 5.01 -12.12 -6.19
C VAL A 149 3.83 -12.24 -7.14
N ASP A 150 4.11 -12.28 -8.44
CA ASP A 150 3.08 -12.38 -9.48
C ASP A 150 2.62 -13.81 -9.78
N THR A 151 3.45 -14.79 -9.47
CA THR A 151 3.17 -16.22 -9.72
C THR A 151 3.55 -17.07 -8.51
N ARG A 152 2.78 -18.12 -8.25
CA ARG A 152 3.12 -19.13 -7.24
C ARG A 152 4.34 -19.93 -7.71
N LEU A 153 5.35 -20.00 -6.89
CA LEU A 153 6.52 -20.84 -7.12
C LEU A 153 6.17 -22.32 -6.88
#